data_79b1e3143bbed3684521c6e42ef67a71
#
_entry.id   79b1e3143bbed3684521c6e42ef67a71
#
_cell.length_a   1.000
_cell.length_b   1.000
_cell.length_c   1.000
_cell.angle_alpha   90.00
_cell.angle_beta   90.00
_cell.angle_gamma   90.00
#
_symmetry.space_group_name_H-M   'P 1'
#
loop_
_entity.id
_entity.type
_entity.pdbx_description
1 polymer ?
#
loop_
_entity_poly.entity_id
_entity_poly.type
_entity_poly.pdbx_seq_one_letter_code
_entity_poly.pdbx_strand_id
1 'polypeptide(L)'
;MRPLTRRPPLVLVGVTALILSLVLIVITVLTSLAGERVFARVVTVMLISVVLTVALQIFMGNSGLSSFGHVAFMAIGAYSSLWFTLSPAEKRVTLPDMPQDWLIYGMQTPFLPAVLLAGGVAAVVGGLLGVALVRLRGASFTIATFAFLIIVHSVFLQWEEMTRGSRTVFGIPNLTDLWWALGAALIAIAVALFFRESSLGLRLRAARDDEDAAASLGVHITWVRWVAWVLSVFITGAAGALWAHFITTFSPSAFYITQTFLIVAMLIIGGAGSVSGAVTGAVVVSLSSEALRRLEGWLNTQRTDQTTLGQLIPIELRGFAEIVIAIAMILVLILRPSGIMGGREIGWRRLRRRPGAAQQTAPATEAALGTAPTIRPTSATER
;
A
#
# COMPACT_ATOMS: atom_id res chain seq x y z
N MET A 1 -33.61 1.63 -3.53
CA MET A 1 -32.80 2.33 -2.52
C MET A 1 -32.20 1.30 -1.58
N ARG A 2 -30.87 1.07 -1.61
CA ARG A 2 -30.19 0.24 -0.60
C ARG A 2 -30.14 1.02 0.71
N PRO A 3 -30.48 0.44 1.87
CA PRO A 3 -30.46 1.17 3.13
C PRO A 3 -29.04 1.66 3.40
N LEU A 4 -28.92 2.96 3.76
CA LEU A 4 -27.69 3.59 4.21
C LEU A 4 -27.03 2.68 5.24
N THR A 5 -25.87 2.15 4.92
CA THR A 5 -25.14 1.21 5.77
C THR A 5 -24.81 1.90 7.08
N ARG A 6 -25.41 1.42 8.19
CA ARG A 6 -25.05 1.85 9.55
C ARG A 6 -23.53 1.76 9.68
N ARG A 7 -22.90 2.78 10.29
CA ARG A 7 -21.47 2.72 10.67
C ARG A 7 -21.19 1.38 11.32
N PRO A 8 -20.13 0.66 10.90
CA PRO A 8 -19.78 -0.56 11.59
C PRO A 8 -19.55 -0.22 13.06
N PRO A 9 -20.03 -1.03 14.00
CA PRO A 9 -19.78 -0.78 15.40
C PRO A 9 -18.26 -0.78 15.63
N LEU A 10 -17.76 0.16 16.44
CA LEU A 10 -16.32 0.28 16.78
C LEU A 10 -15.70 -1.08 17.20
N VAL A 11 -16.52 -1.93 17.81
CA VAL A 11 -16.18 -3.32 18.16
C VAL A 11 -15.71 -4.11 16.91
N LEU A 12 -16.31 -3.90 15.74
CA LEU A 12 -15.96 -4.65 14.54
C LEU A 12 -14.62 -4.22 13.96
N VAL A 13 -14.31 -2.93 14.04
CA VAL A 13 -13.00 -2.35 13.67
C VAL A 13 -11.93 -2.91 14.60
N GLY A 14 -12.22 -2.94 15.91
CA GLY A 14 -11.33 -3.52 16.92
C GLY A 14 -11.07 -5.01 16.69
N VAL A 15 -12.10 -5.79 16.36
CA VAL A 15 -11.95 -7.22 16.04
C VAL A 15 -11.07 -7.42 14.79
N THR A 16 -11.25 -6.61 13.74
CA THR A 16 -10.41 -6.70 12.54
C THR A 16 -8.95 -6.37 12.86
N ALA A 17 -8.71 -5.28 13.61
CA ALA A 17 -7.39 -4.88 14.06
C ALA A 17 -6.73 -6.00 14.87
N LEU A 18 -7.46 -6.56 15.82
CA LEU A 18 -6.97 -7.63 16.71
C LEU A 18 -6.60 -8.90 15.92
N ILE A 19 -7.43 -9.32 14.97
CA ILE A 19 -7.14 -10.51 14.14
C ILE A 19 -5.89 -10.28 13.29
N LEU A 20 -5.78 -9.14 12.59
CA LEU A 20 -4.61 -8.84 11.77
C LEU A 20 -3.34 -8.72 12.61
N SER A 21 -3.43 -8.03 13.76
CA SER A 21 -2.32 -7.89 14.69
C SER A 21 -1.87 -9.24 15.25
N LEU A 22 -2.82 -10.10 15.65
CA LEU A 22 -2.53 -11.42 16.18
C LEU A 22 -1.79 -12.29 15.15
N VAL A 23 -2.24 -12.29 13.90
CA VAL A 23 -1.57 -13.03 12.82
C VAL A 23 -0.13 -12.58 12.63
N LEU A 24 0.12 -11.27 12.56
CA LEU A 24 1.49 -10.74 12.42
C LEU A 24 2.35 -11.02 13.65
N ILE A 25 1.81 -10.90 14.86
CA ILE A 25 2.51 -11.23 16.11
C ILE A 25 2.88 -12.72 16.13
N VAL A 26 1.95 -13.63 15.79
CA VAL A 26 2.22 -15.07 15.75
C VAL A 26 3.33 -15.39 14.75
N ILE A 27 3.29 -14.83 13.53
CA ILE A 27 4.35 -15.02 12.54
C ILE A 27 5.69 -14.54 13.08
N THR A 28 5.72 -13.36 13.70
CA THR A 28 6.94 -12.76 14.27
C THR A 28 7.52 -13.59 15.41
N VAL A 29 6.66 -14.03 16.33
CA VAL A 29 7.07 -14.87 17.49
C VAL A 29 7.62 -16.21 17.02
N LEU A 30 6.91 -16.89 16.09
CA LEU A 30 7.39 -18.15 15.51
C LEU A 30 8.75 -17.96 14.82
N THR A 31 8.92 -16.86 14.10
CA THR A 31 10.20 -16.52 13.47
C THR A 31 11.31 -16.30 14.50
N SER A 32 11.00 -15.59 15.58
CA SER A 32 11.96 -15.34 16.67
C SER A 32 12.35 -16.65 17.39
N LEU A 33 11.41 -17.55 17.61
CA LEU A 33 11.64 -18.85 18.23
C LEU A 33 12.44 -19.81 17.35
N ALA A 34 12.24 -19.75 16.02
CA ALA A 34 13.01 -20.57 15.07
C ALA A 34 14.49 -20.22 15.04
N GLY A 35 14.88 -19.00 15.43
CA GLY A 35 16.27 -18.56 15.54
C GLY A 35 17.03 -18.43 14.23
N GLU A 36 16.42 -18.71 13.11
CA GLU A 36 17.05 -18.62 11.78
C GLU A 36 17.13 -17.17 11.28
N ARG A 37 18.35 -16.66 11.13
CA ARG A 37 18.61 -15.28 10.68
C ARG A 37 18.02 -14.96 9.30
N VAL A 38 18.05 -15.94 8.39
CA VAL A 38 17.51 -15.77 7.03
C VAL A 38 15.99 -15.58 7.08
N PHE A 39 15.29 -16.37 7.89
CA PHE A 39 13.85 -16.28 8.03
C PHE A 39 13.43 -14.97 8.72
N ALA A 40 14.18 -14.56 9.75
CA ALA A 40 13.96 -13.26 10.40
C ALA A 40 14.10 -12.09 9.42
N ARG A 41 15.09 -12.14 8.52
CA ARG A 41 15.25 -11.12 7.47
C ARG A 41 14.05 -11.04 6.53
N VAL A 42 13.56 -12.18 6.07
CA VAL A 42 12.40 -12.25 5.17
C VAL A 42 11.15 -11.68 5.83
N VAL A 43 10.89 -12.05 7.09
CA VAL A 43 9.73 -11.57 7.84
C VAL A 43 9.83 -10.08 8.14
N THR A 44 11.04 -9.56 8.43
CA THR A 44 11.22 -8.10 8.62
C THR A 44 10.91 -7.32 7.35
N VAL A 45 11.40 -7.75 6.18
CA VAL A 45 11.06 -7.13 4.89
C VAL A 45 9.56 -7.23 4.60
N MET A 46 8.95 -8.38 4.89
CA MET A 46 7.49 -8.58 4.77
C MET A 46 6.72 -7.58 5.64
N LEU A 47 7.10 -7.39 6.90
CA LEU A 47 6.46 -6.43 7.81
C LEU A 47 6.58 -4.99 7.31
N ILE A 48 7.76 -4.58 6.82
CA ILE A 48 7.95 -3.27 6.20
C ILE A 48 7.08 -3.13 4.93
N SER A 49 6.96 -4.19 4.13
CA SER A 49 6.08 -4.23 2.97
C SER A 49 4.60 -4.10 3.35
N VAL A 50 4.20 -4.66 4.51
CA VAL A 50 2.86 -4.43 5.09
C VAL A 50 2.65 -2.95 5.39
N VAL A 51 3.62 -2.25 6.02
CA VAL A 51 3.53 -0.81 6.29
C VAL A 51 3.33 -0.02 4.99
N LEU A 52 4.15 -0.30 3.97
CA LEU A 52 4.08 0.38 2.67
C LEU A 52 2.75 0.13 1.95
N THR A 53 2.28 -1.12 1.93
CA THR A 53 1.04 -1.48 1.24
C THR A 53 -0.18 -0.92 1.97
N VAL A 54 -0.18 -0.91 3.30
CA VAL A 54 -1.23 -0.30 4.12
C VAL A 54 -1.22 1.22 3.97
N ALA A 55 -0.04 1.87 3.91
CA ALA A 55 0.06 3.29 3.62
C ALA A 55 -0.55 3.62 2.25
N LEU A 56 -0.22 2.87 1.23
CA LEU A 56 -0.79 3.02 -0.12
C LEU A 56 -2.31 2.81 -0.12
N GLN A 57 -2.82 1.85 0.66
CA GLN A 57 -4.25 1.57 0.82
C GLN A 57 -5.01 2.77 1.42
N ILE A 58 -4.43 3.51 2.37
CA ILE A 58 -5.06 4.70 2.96
C ILE A 58 -5.48 5.69 1.88
N PHE A 59 -4.65 5.90 0.87
CA PHE A 59 -4.97 6.79 -0.25
C PHE A 59 -5.71 6.07 -1.37
N MET A 60 -5.08 5.10 -2.06
CA MET A 60 -5.66 4.43 -3.23
C MET A 60 -6.96 3.71 -2.92
N GLY A 61 -7.01 3.00 -1.80
CA GLY A 61 -8.18 2.21 -1.42
C GLY A 61 -9.41 3.05 -1.10
N ASN A 62 -9.22 4.22 -0.50
CA ASN A 62 -10.32 5.08 -0.12
C ASN A 62 -10.68 6.12 -1.18
N SER A 63 -9.71 6.61 -1.99
CA SER A 63 -9.96 7.60 -3.06
C SER A 63 -10.35 7.00 -4.39
N GLY A 64 -9.96 5.74 -4.66
CA GLY A 64 -10.10 5.10 -5.97
C GLY A 64 -9.10 5.59 -7.02
N LEU A 65 -8.17 6.47 -6.66
CA LEU A 65 -7.13 6.98 -7.56
C LEU A 65 -5.86 6.13 -7.44
N SER A 66 -5.38 5.59 -8.55
CA SER A 66 -4.13 4.82 -8.57
C SER A 66 -2.93 5.74 -8.50
N SER A 67 -1.98 5.44 -7.60
CA SER A 67 -0.74 6.21 -7.42
C SER A 67 0.48 5.33 -7.57
N PHE A 68 1.37 5.72 -8.45
CA PHE A 68 2.68 5.09 -8.66
C PHE A 68 3.84 5.90 -8.05
N GLY A 69 3.53 7.03 -7.42
CA GLY A 69 4.54 7.94 -6.84
C GLY A 69 4.94 7.63 -5.39
N HIS A 70 4.28 6.69 -4.70
CA HIS A 70 4.55 6.45 -3.27
C HIS A 70 5.98 6.00 -2.99
N VAL A 71 6.60 5.24 -3.89
CA VAL A 71 7.99 4.79 -3.74
C VAL A 71 8.98 5.96 -3.79
N ALA A 72 8.66 7.06 -4.48
CA ALA A 72 9.45 8.29 -4.40
C ALA A 72 9.50 8.84 -2.96
N PHE A 73 8.38 8.80 -2.24
CA PHE A 73 8.33 9.23 -0.83
C PHE A 73 9.00 8.22 0.11
N MET A 74 8.98 6.92 -0.24
CA MET A 74 9.81 5.92 0.44
C MET A 74 11.29 6.26 0.31
N ALA A 75 11.74 6.65 -0.89
CA ALA A 75 13.11 7.09 -1.12
C ALA A 75 13.45 8.36 -0.32
N ILE A 76 12.58 9.39 -0.35
CA ILE A 76 12.76 10.62 0.42
C ILE A 76 12.91 10.28 1.91
N GLY A 77 12.06 9.41 2.46
CA GLY A 77 12.14 8.96 3.83
C GLY A 77 13.41 8.18 4.15
N ALA A 78 13.83 7.27 3.26
CA ALA A 78 15.05 6.50 3.40
C ALA A 78 16.29 7.39 3.49
N TYR A 79 16.48 8.29 2.53
CA TYR A 79 17.63 9.19 2.51
C TYR A 79 17.60 10.22 3.63
N SER A 80 16.45 10.85 3.90
CA SER A 80 16.33 11.84 4.98
C SER A 80 16.56 11.22 6.37
N SER A 81 16.23 9.94 6.58
CA SER A 81 16.53 9.28 7.84
C SER A 81 18.03 9.22 8.15
N LEU A 82 18.88 9.09 7.11
CA LEU A 82 20.34 9.08 7.26
C LEU A 82 20.85 10.44 7.74
N TRP A 83 20.25 11.53 7.26
CA TRP A 83 20.63 12.88 7.67
C TRP A 83 20.42 13.12 9.18
N PHE A 84 19.42 12.46 9.76
CA PHE A 84 19.08 12.63 11.16
C PHE A 84 19.72 11.57 12.08
N THR A 85 19.97 10.36 11.57
CA THR A 85 20.44 9.24 12.40
C THR A 85 21.94 9.16 12.50
N LEU A 86 22.66 9.45 11.38
CA LEU A 86 24.12 9.31 11.34
C LEU A 86 24.81 10.40 12.15
N SER A 87 25.84 9.99 12.91
CA SER A 87 26.76 10.93 13.55
C SER A 87 27.61 11.68 12.50
N PRO A 88 28.18 12.84 12.82
CA PRO A 88 29.08 13.58 11.91
C PRO A 88 30.25 12.73 11.38
N ALA A 89 30.76 11.80 12.19
CA ALA A 89 31.82 10.89 11.79
C ALA A 89 31.34 9.86 10.76
N GLU A 90 30.16 9.30 10.95
CA GLU A 90 29.55 8.36 10.01
C GLU A 90 29.13 9.05 8.70
N LYS A 91 28.65 10.30 8.76
CA LYS A 91 28.30 11.10 7.58
C LYS A 91 29.52 11.32 6.65
N ARG A 92 30.71 11.49 7.22
CA ARG A 92 31.96 11.60 6.42
C ARG A 92 32.23 10.36 5.56
N VAL A 93 31.84 9.19 6.05
CA VAL A 93 32.05 7.92 5.35
C VAL A 93 30.91 7.62 4.39
N THR A 94 29.69 7.82 4.88
CA THR A 94 28.45 7.46 4.17
C THR A 94 28.09 8.49 3.10
N LEU A 95 28.26 9.81 3.41
CA LEU A 95 27.92 10.94 2.56
C LEU A 95 29.13 11.91 2.49
N PRO A 96 30.24 11.53 1.84
CA PRO A 96 31.51 12.29 1.88
C PRO A 96 31.38 13.70 1.26
N ASP A 97 30.49 13.87 0.29
CA ASP A 97 30.30 15.10 -0.44
C ASP A 97 29.33 16.09 0.27
N MET A 98 28.80 15.72 1.45
CA MET A 98 27.85 16.56 2.20
C MET A 98 28.55 17.77 2.85
N PRO A 99 28.10 19.02 2.57
CA PRO A 99 28.69 20.22 3.14
C PRO A 99 28.64 20.23 4.68
N GLN A 100 29.79 20.48 5.32
CA GLN A 100 29.90 20.47 6.76
C GLN A 100 29.24 21.69 7.41
N ASP A 101 29.05 22.77 6.67
CA ASP A 101 28.43 24.02 7.12
C ASP A 101 26.89 23.90 7.25
N TRP A 102 26.31 22.84 6.76
CA TRP A 102 24.87 22.65 6.83
C TRP A 102 24.43 22.24 8.23
N LEU A 103 23.35 22.87 8.73
CA LEU A 103 22.78 22.57 10.05
C LEU A 103 22.51 21.06 10.23
N ILE A 104 22.08 20.40 9.17
CA ILE A 104 21.77 18.98 9.14
C ILE A 104 23.02 18.10 9.37
N TYR A 105 24.21 18.60 9.03
CA TYR A 105 25.46 17.85 9.22
C TYR A 105 25.76 17.56 10.70
N GLY A 106 25.53 18.53 11.59
CA GLY A 106 25.69 18.40 13.03
C GLY A 106 24.55 17.68 13.76
N MET A 107 23.41 17.49 13.10
CA MET A 107 22.25 16.85 13.71
C MET A 107 22.45 15.33 13.85
N GLN A 108 22.23 14.82 15.07
CA GLN A 108 22.11 13.39 15.35
C GLN A 108 20.94 13.20 16.30
N THR A 109 20.01 12.35 15.95
CA THR A 109 18.81 12.05 16.75
C THR A 109 18.68 10.55 16.98
N PRO A 110 18.06 10.14 18.10
CA PRO A 110 17.70 8.73 18.31
C PRO A 110 16.83 8.18 17.16
N PHE A 111 16.80 6.86 16.99
CA PHE A 111 16.18 6.21 15.85
C PHE A 111 14.69 6.56 15.65
N LEU A 112 13.87 6.48 16.71
CA LEU A 112 12.43 6.76 16.61
C LEU A 112 12.11 8.22 16.18
N PRO A 113 12.68 9.28 16.80
CA PRO A 113 12.55 10.64 16.29
C PRO A 113 13.02 10.78 14.84
N ALA A 114 14.12 10.13 14.44
CA ALA A 114 14.62 10.17 13.06
C ALA A 114 13.63 9.58 12.07
N VAL A 115 12.99 8.45 12.40
CA VAL A 115 11.93 7.85 11.57
C VAL A 115 10.73 8.79 11.41
N LEU A 116 10.32 9.46 12.52
CA LEU A 116 9.21 10.42 12.47
C LEU A 116 9.57 11.67 11.66
N LEU A 117 10.79 12.19 11.81
CA LEU A 117 11.29 13.32 11.01
C LEU A 117 11.38 12.96 9.53
N ALA A 118 11.85 11.76 9.20
CA ALA A 118 11.91 11.27 7.83
C ALA A 118 10.50 11.16 7.20
N GLY A 119 9.54 10.62 7.95
CA GLY A 119 8.13 10.66 7.57
C GLY A 119 7.61 12.09 7.40
N GLY A 120 8.01 13.00 8.29
CA GLY A 120 7.69 14.42 8.26
C GLY A 120 8.22 15.11 7.00
N VAL A 121 9.49 14.88 6.64
CA VAL A 121 10.08 15.41 5.39
C VAL A 121 9.30 14.92 4.17
N ALA A 122 9.02 13.61 4.12
CA ALA A 122 8.19 13.05 3.05
C ALA A 122 6.79 13.69 3.00
N ALA A 123 6.16 13.90 4.17
CA ALA A 123 4.85 14.54 4.29
C ALA A 123 4.86 16.02 3.85
N VAL A 124 5.92 16.77 4.17
CA VAL A 124 6.06 18.17 3.72
C VAL A 124 6.20 18.23 2.21
N VAL A 125 7.12 17.45 1.63
CA VAL A 125 7.29 17.38 0.18
C VAL A 125 6.01 16.91 -0.50
N GLY A 126 5.42 15.82 0.01
CA GLY A 126 4.18 15.26 -0.51
C GLY A 126 2.98 16.20 -0.32
N GLY A 127 2.92 16.94 0.77
CA GLY A 127 1.88 17.93 1.04
C GLY A 127 1.91 19.10 0.06
N LEU A 128 3.10 19.64 -0.19
CA LEU A 128 3.30 20.73 -1.18
C LEU A 128 2.91 20.29 -2.59
N LEU A 129 3.41 19.14 -3.03
CA LEU A 129 3.07 18.57 -4.35
C LEU A 129 1.62 18.12 -4.42
N GLY A 130 1.10 17.61 -3.32
CA GLY A 130 -0.27 17.15 -3.17
C GLY A 130 -1.30 18.23 -3.46
N VAL A 131 -1.01 19.49 -3.18
CA VAL A 131 -1.92 20.63 -3.49
C VAL A 131 -2.27 20.67 -5.00
N ALA A 132 -1.31 20.37 -5.85
CA ALA A 132 -1.53 20.31 -7.30
C ALA A 132 -2.08 18.94 -7.72
N LEU A 133 -1.47 17.84 -7.23
CA LEU A 133 -1.78 16.47 -7.65
C LEU A 133 -3.23 16.07 -7.34
N VAL A 134 -3.74 16.36 -6.14
CA VAL A 134 -5.08 15.91 -5.72
C VAL A 134 -6.24 16.58 -6.48
N ARG A 135 -5.94 17.62 -7.28
CA ARG A 135 -6.90 18.26 -8.18
C ARG A 135 -7.09 17.48 -9.48
N LEU A 136 -6.13 16.62 -9.81
CA LEU A 136 -6.19 15.77 -11.00
C LEU A 136 -7.17 14.61 -10.76
N ARG A 137 -7.79 14.12 -11.84
CA ARG A 137 -8.77 13.05 -11.81
C ARG A 137 -8.31 11.86 -12.66
N GLY A 138 -8.70 10.67 -12.25
CA GLY A 138 -8.51 9.44 -13.04
C GLY A 138 -7.06 9.22 -13.51
N ALA A 139 -6.89 8.98 -14.80
CA ALA A 139 -5.60 8.66 -15.41
C ALA A 139 -4.56 9.79 -15.29
N SER A 140 -5.00 11.07 -15.30
CA SER A 140 -4.08 12.22 -15.18
C SER A 140 -3.36 12.22 -13.84
N PHE A 141 -4.02 11.84 -12.74
CA PHE A 141 -3.39 11.69 -11.44
C PHE A 141 -2.34 10.57 -11.46
N THR A 142 -2.68 9.43 -12.05
CA THR A 142 -1.78 8.26 -12.16
C THR A 142 -0.50 8.62 -12.94
N ILE A 143 -0.65 9.27 -14.10
CA ILE A 143 0.48 9.70 -14.92
C ILE A 143 1.34 10.73 -14.18
N ALA A 144 0.73 11.72 -13.52
CA ALA A 144 1.46 12.75 -12.78
C ALA A 144 2.26 12.15 -11.61
N THR A 145 1.71 11.20 -10.86
CA THR A 145 2.42 10.52 -9.77
C THR A 145 3.54 9.62 -10.28
N PHE A 146 3.38 8.99 -11.45
CA PHE A 146 4.44 8.24 -12.09
C PHE A 146 5.57 9.14 -12.61
N ALA A 147 5.23 10.27 -13.23
CA ALA A 147 6.22 11.28 -13.64
C ALA A 147 7.00 11.81 -12.42
N PHE A 148 6.32 12.04 -11.30
CA PHE A 148 6.97 12.44 -10.05
C PHE A 148 7.99 11.40 -9.55
N LEU A 149 7.67 10.11 -9.64
CA LEU A 149 8.62 9.04 -9.32
C LEU A 149 9.90 9.15 -10.15
N ILE A 150 9.76 9.38 -11.46
CA ILE A 150 10.91 9.52 -12.38
C ILE A 150 11.73 10.76 -12.03
N ILE A 151 11.07 11.89 -11.73
CA ILE A 151 11.73 13.13 -11.34
C ILE A 151 12.55 12.92 -10.07
N VAL A 152 11.96 12.38 -9.00
CA VAL A 152 12.67 12.12 -7.73
C VAL A 152 13.85 11.17 -7.95
N HIS A 153 13.65 10.10 -8.73
CA HIS A 153 14.74 9.19 -9.06
C HIS A 153 15.89 9.92 -9.79
N SER A 154 15.58 10.75 -10.79
CA SER A 154 16.58 11.53 -11.53
C SER A 154 17.30 12.54 -10.64
N VAL A 155 16.58 13.22 -9.75
CA VAL A 155 17.17 14.12 -8.76
C VAL A 155 18.14 13.38 -7.85
N PHE A 156 17.74 12.20 -7.34
CA PHE A 156 18.58 11.42 -6.44
C PHE A 156 19.82 10.84 -7.11
N LEU A 157 19.77 10.56 -8.41
CA LEU A 157 20.95 10.14 -9.18
C LEU A 157 21.96 11.26 -9.37
N GLN A 158 21.54 12.52 -9.34
CA GLN A 158 22.40 13.68 -9.60
C GLN A 158 22.77 14.46 -8.35
N TRP A 159 22.07 14.30 -7.24
CA TRP A 159 22.30 15.05 -6.01
C TRP A 159 23.36 14.36 -5.13
N GLU A 160 24.63 14.51 -5.52
CA GLU A 160 25.74 13.80 -4.86
C GLU A 160 25.88 14.17 -3.37
N GLU A 161 25.69 15.43 -3.03
CA GLU A 161 25.84 15.96 -1.68
C GLU A 161 24.89 15.30 -0.65
N MET A 162 23.65 15.01 -1.05
CA MET A 162 22.60 14.52 -0.14
C MET A 162 22.32 13.02 -0.27
N THR A 163 22.56 12.45 -1.43
CA THR A 163 22.20 11.06 -1.74
C THR A 163 23.38 10.20 -2.17
N ARG A 164 24.59 10.80 -2.33
CA ARG A 164 25.75 10.17 -2.94
C ARG A 164 25.57 9.89 -4.45
N GLY A 165 24.58 10.49 -5.07
CA GLY A 165 24.28 10.34 -6.49
C GLY A 165 23.93 8.90 -6.88
N SER A 166 24.46 8.43 -8.00
CA SER A 166 24.26 7.07 -8.51
C SER A 166 24.98 5.98 -7.70
N ARG A 167 25.86 6.37 -6.79
CA ARG A 167 26.68 5.44 -6.01
C ARG A 167 25.85 4.79 -4.90
N THR A 168 26.27 3.60 -4.50
CA THR A 168 25.67 2.90 -3.36
C THR A 168 26.05 3.56 -2.04
N VAL A 169 25.06 3.87 -1.24
CA VAL A 169 25.22 4.31 0.15
C VAL A 169 25.48 3.07 1.01
N PHE A 170 26.48 3.14 1.88
CA PHE A 170 26.86 2.05 2.80
C PHE A 170 27.28 2.62 4.16
N GLY A 171 27.51 1.72 5.13
CA GLY A 171 27.89 2.15 6.49
C GLY A 171 26.72 2.62 7.33
N ILE A 172 25.49 2.31 6.94
CA ILE A 172 24.29 2.66 7.68
C ILE A 172 24.17 1.71 8.88
N PRO A 173 23.97 2.21 10.10
CA PRO A 173 23.75 1.36 11.27
C PRO A 173 22.44 0.57 11.15
N ASN A 174 22.48 -0.71 11.44
CA ASN A 174 21.29 -1.55 11.49
C ASN A 174 20.50 -1.28 12.79
N LEU A 175 19.55 -0.36 12.71
CA LEU A 175 18.70 0.06 13.82
C LEU A 175 17.30 -0.53 13.76
N THR A 176 16.91 -1.08 12.59
CA THR A 176 15.61 -1.71 12.40
C THR A 176 15.74 -3.21 12.60
N ASP A 177 15.16 -3.72 13.65
CA ASP A 177 15.02 -5.14 13.90
C ASP A 177 13.59 -5.64 13.63
N LEU A 178 13.36 -6.92 13.83
CA LEU A 178 12.07 -7.58 13.64
C LEU A 178 10.95 -6.94 14.48
N TRP A 179 11.25 -6.49 15.71
CA TRP A 179 10.27 -5.91 16.63
C TRP A 179 9.90 -4.47 16.25
N TRP A 180 10.87 -3.69 15.76
CA TRP A 180 10.60 -2.36 15.21
C TRP A 180 9.70 -2.42 13.98
N ALA A 181 9.96 -3.37 13.08
CA ALA A 181 9.12 -3.58 11.89
C ALA A 181 7.70 -4.05 12.27
N LEU A 182 7.57 -4.94 13.26
CA LEU A 182 6.27 -5.35 13.80
C LEU A 182 5.52 -4.16 14.40
N GLY A 183 6.15 -3.39 15.27
CA GLY A 183 5.55 -2.22 15.91
C GLY A 183 5.02 -1.23 14.88
N ALA A 184 5.83 -0.92 13.85
CA ALA A 184 5.42 -0.05 12.75
C ALA A 184 4.24 -0.61 11.95
N ALA A 185 4.23 -1.92 11.66
CA ALA A 185 3.12 -2.58 10.95
C ALA A 185 1.81 -2.50 11.75
N LEU A 186 1.87 -2.75 13.05
CA LEU A 186 0.70 -2.65 13.94
C LEU A 186 0.15 -1.22 14.02
N ILE A 187 1.03 -0.22 14.14
CA ILE A 187 0.65 1.20 14.14
C ILE A 187 0.03 1.58 12.79
N ALA A 188 0.65 1.20 11.67
CA ALA A 188 0.12 1.49 10.33
C ALA A 188 -1.28 0.90 10.12
N ILE A 189 -1.50 -0.36 10.53
CA ILE A 189 -2.82 -1.02 10.47
C ILE A 189 -3.84 -0.28 11.33
N ALA A 190 -3.47 0.10 12.56
CA ALA A 190 -4.36 0.82 13.47
C ALA A 190 -4.75 2.19 12.87
N VAL A 191 -3.78 2.95 12.36
CA VAL A 191 -4.01 4.26 11.71
C VAL A 191 -4.90 4.11 10.47
N ALA A 192 -4.64 3.10 9.62
CA ALA A 192 -5.43 2.86 8.41
C ALA A 192 -6.89 2.51 8.73
N LEU A 193 -7.12 1.63 9.71
CA LEU A 193 -8.46 1.26 10.14
C LEU A 193 -9.20 2.45 10.80
N PHE A 194 -8.50 3.22 11.63
CA PHE A 194 -9.05 4.43 12.23
C PHE A 194 -9.40 5.48 11.17
N PHE A 195 -8.47 5.75 10.24
CA PHE A 195 -8.73 6.68 9.12
C PHE A 195 -9.91 6.24 8.28
N ARG A 196 -9.99 4.97 7.92
CA ARG A 196 -11.04 4.40 7.10
C ARG A 196 -12.44 4.64 7.69
N GLU A 197 -12.60 4.51 9.01
CA GLU A 197 -13.89 4.67 9.70
C GLU A 197 -14.11 6.10 10.22
N SER A 198 -13.12 6.97 10.10
CA SER A 198 -13.24 8.39 10.41
C SER A 198 -14.22 9.11 9.45
N SER A 199 -14.67 10.28 9.83
CA SER A 199 -15.51 11.14 8.97
C SER A 199 -14.81 11.50 7.66
N LEU A 200 -13.47 11.66 7.68
CA LEU A 200 -12.66 11.94 6.48
C LEU A 200 -12.62 10.72 5.55
N GLY A 201 -12.35 9.53 6.07
CA GLY A 201 -12.34 8.30 5.27
C GLY A 201 -13.71 7.97 4.67
N LEU A 202 -14.80 8.21 5.42
CA LEU A 202 -16.16 8.03 4.90
C LEU A 202 -16.48 9.01 3.76
N ARG A 203 -16.14 10.29 3.92
CA ARG A 203 -16.32 11.33 2.89
C ARG A 203 -15.48 11.01 1.65
N LEU A 204 -14.25 10.52 1.82
CA LEU A 204 -13.37 10.15 0.71
C LEU A 204 -13.93 8.97 -0.09
N ARG A 205 -14.48 7.96 0.58
CA ARG A 205 -15.14 6.83 -0.08
C ARG A 205 -16.45 7.24 -0.77
N ALA A 206 -17.22 8.15 -0.19
CA ALA A 206 -18.40 8.71 -0.85
C ALA A 206 -18.00 9.45 -2.14
N ALA A 207 -16.93 10.25 -2.11
CA ALA A 207 -16.39 10.91 -3.31
C ALA A 207 -15.78 9.94 -4.33
N ARG A 208 -15.30 8.78 -3.89
CA ARG A 208 -14.85 7.71 -4.79
C ARG A 208 -16.03 7.07 -5.54
N ASP A 209 -17.15 6.87 -4.87
CA ASP A 209 -18.32 6.22 -5.45
C ASP A 209 -19.06 7.17 -6.42
N ASP A 210 -19.19 8.46 -6.07
CA ASP A 210 -19.76 9.51 -6.92
C ASP A 210 -19.25 10.89 -6.46
N GLU A 211 -18.40 11.54 -7.27
CA GLU A 211 -17.83 12.86 -6.96
C GLU A 211 -18.88 13.97 -6.94
N ASP A 212 -19.81 13.95 -7.91
CA ASP A 212 -20.79 15.04 -8.06
C ASP A 212 -21.85 14.97 -6.97
N ALA A 213 -22.30 13.77 -6.61
CA ALA A 213 -23.19 13.57 -5.48
C ALA A 213 -22.53 13.93 -4.13
N ALA A 214 -21.27 13.60 -3.93
CA ALA A 214 -20.55 13.97 -2.72
C ALA A 214 -20.35 15.50 -2.62
N ALA A 215 -20.04 16.17 -3.73
CA ALA A 215 -19.90 17.62 -3.79
C ALA A 215 -21.21 18.34 -3.48
N SER A 216 -22.34 17.85 -3.99
CA SER A 216 -23.68 18.42 -3.69
C SER A 216 -24.08 18.27 -2.23
N LEU A 217 -23.50 17.29 -1.51
CA LEU A 217 -23.66 17.13 -0.06
C LEU A 217 -22.66 17.98 0.76
N GLY A 218 -21.90 18.89 0.11
CA GLY A 218 -20.94 19.78 0.77
C GLY A 218 -19.59 19.15 1.12
N VAL A 219 -19.21 18.03 0.49
CA VAL A 219 -17.91 17.43 0.71
C VAL A 219 -16.84 18.17 -0.09
N HIS A 220 -15.85 18.78 0.60
CA HIS A 220 -14.67 19.36 -0.05
C HIS A 220 -13.69 18.25 -0.48
N ILE A 221 -13.90 17.67 -1.67
CA ILE A 221 -13.20 16.48 -2.17
C ILE A 221 -11.67 16.68 -2.19
N THR A 222 -11.20 17.82 -2.69
CA THR A 222 -9.77 18.15 -2.77
C THR A 222 -9.11 18.13 -1.39
N TRP A 223 -9.75 18.70 -0.37
CA TRP A 223 -9.23 18.71 1.00
C TRP A 223 -9.16 17.30 1.59
N VAL A 224 -10.20 16.51 1.44
CA VAL A 224 -10.24 15.14 1.98
C VAL A 224 -9.21 14.25 1.28
N ARG A 225 -9.05 14.40 -0.05
CA ARG A 225 -7.98 13.73 -0.81
C ARG A 225 -6.60 14.14 -0.33
N TRP A 226 -6.39 15.45 -0.10
CA TRP A 226 -5.10 15.98 0.35
C TRP A 226 -4.71 15.43 1.72
N VAL A 227 -5.62 15.38 2.69
CA VAL A 227 -5.35 14.81 4.02
C VAL A 227 -4.99 13.34 3.93
N ALA A 228 -5.74 12.55 3.15
CA ALA A 228 -5.44 11.13 2.94
C ALA A 228 -4.07 10.93 2.26
N TRP A 229 -3.74 11.77 1.29
CA TRP A 229 -2.46 11.78 0.59
C TRP A 229 -1.31 12.04 1.54
N VAL A 230 -1.36 13.12 2.32
CA VAL A 230 -0.30 13.49 3.27
C VAL A 230 -0.11 12.40 4.33
N LEU A 231 -1.18 11.84 4.87
CA LEU A 231 -1.11 10.74 5.85
C LEU A 231 -0.45 9.50 5.24
N SER A 232 -0.86 9.13 4.02
CA SER A 232 -0.29 8.00 3.28
C SER A 232 1.20 8.19 3.02
N VAL A 233 1.60 9.37 2.55
CA VAL A 233 2.99 9.73 2.25
C VAL A 233 3.86 9.78 3.52
N PHE A 234 3.34 10.30 4.63
CA PHE A 234 4.03 10.29 5.92
C PHE A 234 4.41 8.86 6.34
N ILE A 235 3.44 7.93 6.31
CA ILE A 235 3.67 6.53 6.69
C ILE A 235 4.64 5.86 5.71
N THR A 236 4.53 6.18 4.41
CA THR A 236 5.45 5.66 3.39
C THR A 236 6.88 6.14 3.61
N GLY A 237 7.09 7.41 3.96
CA GLY A 237 8.40 7.96 4.31
C GLY A 237 8.99 7.31 5.56
N ALA A 238 8.18 7.13 6.61
CA ALA A 238 8.59 6.42 7.81
C ALA A 238 8.98 4.96 7.52
N ALA A 239 8.22 4.27 6.66
CA ALA A 239 8.57 2.93 6.20
C ALA A 239 9.87 2.91 5.39
N GLY A 240 10.15 3.96 4.60
CA GLY A 240 11.42 4.13 3.90
C GLY A 240 12.61 4.22 4.85
N ALA A 241 12.46 4.96 5.96
CA ALA A 241 13.47 5.04 7.02
C ALA A 241 13.73 3.68 7.66
N LEU A 242 12.68 2.94 8.02
CA LEU A 242 12.80 1.58 8.56
C LEU A 242 13.52 0.65 7.57
N TRP A 243 13.17 0.73 6.30
CA TRP A 243 13.78 -0.09 5.25
C TRP A 243 15.27 0.22 5.09
N ALA A 244 15.66 1.50 5.07
CA ALA A 244 17.04 1.93 4.92
C ALA A 244 17.94 1.41 6.06
N HIS A 245 17.49 1.51 7.30
CA HIS A 245 18.20 1.02 8.49
C HIS A 245 18.15 -0.49 8.67
N PHE A 246 17.32 -1.19 7.91
CA PHE A 246 17.31 -2.65 7.85
C PHE A 246 18.26 -3.19 6.78
N ILE A 247 18.21 -2.63 5.56
CA ILE A 247 19.03 -3.09 4.43
C ILE A 247 20.49 -2.64 4.56
N THR A 248 20.72 -1.50 5.24
CA THR A 248 22.04 -0.91 5.56
C THR A 248 22.91 -0.51 4.36
N THR A 249 22.51 -0.88 3.15
CA THR A 249 23.25 -0.58 1.91
C THR A 249 22.27 -0.52 0.76
N PHE A 250 22.15 0.64 0.09
CA PHE A 250 21.23 0.80 -1.04
C PHE A 250 21.67 1.92 -1.99
N SER A 251 21.07 1.95 -3.17
CA SER A 251 21.24 3.02 -4.16
C SER A 251 19.88 3.55 -4.60
N PRO A 252 19.78 4.70 -5.31
CA PRO A 252 18.51 5.23 -5.79
C PRO A 252 17.70 4.25 -6.64
N SER A 253 18.36 3.33 -7.34
CA SER A 253 17.70 2.31 -8.19
C SER A 253 16.80 1.35 -7.39
N ALA A 254 17.03 1.18 -6.08
CA ALA A 254 16.16 0.37 -5.22
C ALA A 254 14.74 0.97 -5.08
N PHE A 255 14.60 2.28 -5.30
CA PHE A 255 13.33 3.02 -5.16
C PHE A 255 12.77 3.43 -6.52
N TYR A 256 12.73 2.51 -7.47
CA TYR A 256 12.29 2.82 -8.83
C TYR A 256 11.11 1.92 -9.26
N ILE A 257 10.97 1.69 -10.52
CA ILE A 257 9.81 1.03 -11.15
C ILE A 257 9.53 -0.35 -10.55
N THR A 258 10.55 -1.19 -10.36
CA THR A 258 10.38 -2.56 -9.84
C THR A 258 9.74 -2.57 -8.46
N GLN A 259 10.22 -1.72 -7.55
CA GLN A 259 9.65 -1.60 -6.20
C GLN A 259 8.23 -1.04 -6.24
N THR A 260 7.97 -0.08 -7.14
CA THR A 260 6.63 0.50 -7.32
C THR A 260 5.62 -0.55 -7.75
N PHE A 261 5.94 -1.33 -8.79
CA PHE A 261 5.04 -2.38 -9.25
C PHE A 261 4.84 -3.48 -8.20
N LEU A 262 5.87 -3.82 -7.44
CA LEU A 262 5.77 -4.81 -6.37
C LEU A 262 4.76 -4.38 -5.29
N ILE A 263 4.85 -3.14 -4.79
CA ILE A 263 3.94 -2.63 -3.75
C ILE A 263 2.51 -2.49 -4.29
N VAL A 264 2.36 -2.01 -5.52
CA VAL A 264 1.05 -1.90 -6.18
C VAL A 264 0.46 -3.28 -6.41
N ALA A 265 1.26 -4.27 -6.84
CA ALA A 265 0.82 -5.66 -6.99
C ALA A 265 0.34 -6.25 -5.66
N MET A 266 1.07 -6.02 -4.55
CA MET A 266 0.65 -6.43 -3.21
C MET A 266 -0.75 -5.89 -2.88
N LEU A 267 -0.99 -4.61 -3.14
CA LEU A 267 -2.27 -3.97 -2.86
C LEU A 267 -3.40 -4.51 -3.76
N ILE A 268 -3.15 -4.69 -5.05
CA ILE A 268 -4.15 -5.17 -6.02
C ILE A 268 -4.49 -6.64 -5.77
N ILE A 269 -3.48 -7.49 -5.61
CA ILE A 269 -3.66 -8.92 -5.34
C ILE A 269 -4.42 -9.13 -4.03
N GLY A 270 -4.06 -8.38 -3.00
CA GLY A 270 -4.75 -8.44 -1.71
C GLY A 270 -6.18 -7.91 -1.75
N GLY A 271 -6.39 -6.84 -2.50
CA GLY A 271 -7.65 -6.11 -2.64
C GLY A 271 -7.59 -4.71 -2.04
N ALA A 272 -7.44 -3.69 -2.89
CA ALA A 272 -7.25 -2.29 -2.49
C ALA A 272 -8.39 -1.72 -1.62
N GLY A 273 -9.60 -2.27 -1.70
CA GLY A 273 -10.78 -1.79 -1.00
C GLY A 273 -10.80 -2.07 0.52
N SER A 274 -9.83 -2.80 1.08
CA SER A 274 -9.78 -3.14 2.51
C SER A 274 -8.36 -3.15 3.09
N VAL A 275 -8.23 -2.81 4.36
CA VAL A 275 -6.95 -2.89 5.10
C VAL A 275 -6.54 -4.36 5.24
N SER A 276 -7.50 -5.24 5.52
CA SER A 276 -7.26 -6.69 5.55
C SER A 276 -6.70 -7.20 4.22
N GLY A 277 -7.20 -6.68 3.09
CA GLY A 277 -6.67 -6.97 1.76
C GLY A 277 -5.22 -6.53 1.62
N ALA A 278 -4.92 -5.29 1.95
CA ALA A 278 -3.55 -4.75 1.87
C ALA A 278 -2.55 -5.61 2.68
N VAL A 279 -2.90 -5.96 3.92
CA VAL A 279 -2.06 -6.82 4.77
C VAL A 279 -1.89 -8.21 4.16
N THR A 280 -2.99 -8.85 3.75
CA THR A 280 -2.95 -10.20 3.15
C THR A 280 -2.14 -10.21 1.85
N GLY A 281 -2.32 -9.19 1.00
CA GLY A 281 -1.57 -9.07 -0.24
C GLY A 281 -0.07 -8.88 0.00
N ALA A 282 0.30 -8.02 0.95
CA ALA A 282 1.70 -7.83 1.34
C ALA A 282 2.33 -9.14 1.84
N VAL A 283 1.65 -9.86 2.73
CA VAL A 283 2.13 -11.14 3.26
C VAL A 283 2.28 -12.19 2.16
N VAL A 284 1.22 -12.40 1.37
CA VAL A 284 1.21 -13.41 0.31
C VAL A 284 2.28 -13.12 -0.75
N VAL A 285 2.32 -11.89 -1.26
CA VAL A 285 3.29 -11.53 -2.32
C VAL A 285 4.72 -11.54 -1.79
N SER A 286 4.98 -11.04 -0.58
CA SER A 286 6.33 -11.08 0.00
C SER A 286 6.85 -12.50 0.19
N LEU A 287 6.02 -13.40 0.75
CA LEU A 287 6.41 -14.80 0.94
C LEU A 287 6.55 -15.54 -0.40
N SER A 288 5.65 -15.29 -1.35
CA SER A 288 5.74 -15.87 -2.69
C SER A 288 6.96 -15.38 -3.44
N SER A 289 7.29 -14.08 -3.36
CA SER A 289 8.49 -13.50 -3.98
C SER A 289 9.76 -14.17 -3.45
N GLU A 290 9.85 -14.35 -2.14
CA GLU A 290 11.02 -15.00 -1.52
C GLU A 290 11.11 -16.48 -1.90
N ALA A 291 9.98 -17.19 -1.90
CA ALA A 291 9.95 -18.59 -2.33
C ALA A 291 10.38 -18.73 -3.80
N LEU A 292 9.91 -17.85 -4.68
CA LEU A 292 10.28 -17.83 -6.09
C LEU A 292 11.77 -17.49 -6.29
N ARG A 293 12.30 -16.52 -5.55
CA ARG A 293 13.74 -16.17 -5.60
C ARG A 293 14.63 -17.33 -5.13
N ARG A 294 14.22 -18.05 -4.10
CA ARG A 294 14.93 -19.26 -3.66
C ARG A 294 14.86 -20.36 -4.70
N LEU A 295 13.70 -20.54 -5.33
CA LEU A 295 13.54 -21.49 -6.43
C LEU A 295 14.43 -21.11 -7.62
N GLU A 296 14.42 -19.84 -8.02
CA GLU A 296 15.29 -19.30 -9.07
C GLU A 296 16.79 -19.56 -8.78
N GLY A 297 17.22 -19.25 -7.55
CA GLY A 297 18.60 -19.50 -7.11
C GLY A 297 18.94 -20.99 -7.14
N TRP A 298 18.05 -21.86 -6.66
CA TRP A 298 18.24 -23.30 -6.69
C TRP A 298 18.33 -23.83 -8.13
N LEU A 299 17.44 -23.41 -9.02
CA LEU A 299 17.46 -23.81 -10.44
C LEU A 299 18.74 -23.35 -11.14
N ASN A 300 19.20 -22.12 -10.87
CA ASN A 300 20.45 -21.61 -11.44
C ASN A 300 21.69 -22.38 -10.90
N THR A 301 21.68 -22.81 -9.63
CA THR A 301 22.71 -23.66 -9.05
C THR A 301 22.74 -25.03 -9.74
N GLN A 302 21.61 -25.69 -9.93
CA GLN A 302 21.53 -26.98 -10.63
C GLN A 302 22.06 -26.89 -12.06
N ARG A 303 21.84 -25.75 -12.73
CA ARG A 303 22.41 -25.50 -14.06
C ARG A 303 23.93 -25.38 -14.03
N THR A 304 24.49 -24.66 -13.07
CA THR A 304 25.94 -24.46 -12.93
C THR A 304 26.65 -25.78 -12.62
N ASP A 305 25.99 -26.62 -11.79
CA ASP A 305 26.51 -27.95 -11.42
C ASP A 305 26.31 -29.01 -12.51
N GLN A 306 25.81 -28.64 -13.69
CA GLN A 306 25.58 -29.53 -14.86
C GLN A 306 24.79 -30.83 -14.50
N THR A 307 23.89 -30.72 -13.52
CA THR A 307 23.01 -31.85 -13.18
C THR A 307 22.05 -32.17 -14.33
N THR A 308 21.41 -33.34 -14.30
CA THR A 308 20.44 -33.75 -15.33
C THR A 308 19.29 -32.75 -15.49
N LEU A 309 18.88 -32.08 -14.40
CA LEU A 309 17.93 -30.98 -14.43
C LEU A 309 18.51 -29.68 -14.99
N GLY A 310 19.78 -29.41 -14.71
CA GLY A 310 20.51 -28.23 -15.21
C GLY A 310 20.67 -28.21 -16.73
N GLN A 311 20.81 -29.37 -17.36
CA GLN A 311 20.91 -29.53 -18.82
C GLN A 311 19.56 -29.16 -19.54
N LEU A 312 18.44 -29.24 -18.85
CA LEU A 312 17.12 -28.86 -19.38
C LEU A 312 16.88 -27.35 -19.34
N ILE A 313 17.74 -26.59 -18.63
CA ILE A 313 17.59 -25.13 -18.47
C ILE A 313 18.61 -24.43 -19.38
N PRO A 314 18.22 -23.99 -20.59
CA PRO A 314 19.17 -23.46 -21.59
C PRO A 314 19.70 -22.06 -21.25
N ILE A 315 18.97 -21.28 -20.42
CA ILE A 315 19.26 -19.88 -20.09
C ILE A 315 19.29 -19.68 -18.59
N GLU A 316 20.09 -18.72 -18.12
CA GLU A 316 20.08 -18.26 -16.73
C GLU A 316 18.72 -17.58 -16.43
N LEU A 317 18.03 -18.07 -15.43
CA LEU A 317 16.71 -17.59 -15.03
C LEU A 317 16.85 -16.33 -14.18
N ARG A 318 17.18 -15.18 -14.79
CA ARG A 318 17.21 -13.89 -14.10
C ARG A 318 15.85 -13.21 -14.21
N GLY A 319 15.29 -12.80 -13.05
CA GLY A 319 14.00 -12.12 -13.01
C GLY A 319 12.80 -13.05 -13.15
N PHE A 320 12.98 -14.35 -12.97
CA PHE A 320 11.89 -15.32 -13.01
C PHE A 320 10.81 -15.01 -11.96
N ALA A 321 11.22 -14.63 -10.76
CA ALA A 321 10.29 -14.27 -9.68
C ALA A 321 9.41 -13.07 -10.06
N GLU A 322 9.99 -12.03 -10.66
CA GLU A 322 9.29 -10.82 -11.09
C GLU A 322 8.28 -11.12 -12.21
N ILE A 323 8.64 -11.98 -13.16
CA ILE A 323 7.74 -12.41 -14.26
C ILE A 323 6.55 -13.18 -13.70
N VAL A 324 6.76 -14.12 -12.78
CA VAL A 324 5.68 -14.90 -12.17
C VAL A 324 4.73 -14.01 -11.38
N ILE A 325 5.26 -13.03 -10.63
CA ILE A 325 4.43 -12.06 -9.89
C ILE A 325 3.62 -11.18 -10.85
N ALA A 326 4.22 -10.73 -11.95
CA ALA A 326 3.51 -9.95 -12.96
C ALA A 326 2.36 -10.75 -13.61
N ILE A 327 2.61 -12.02 -13.95
CA ILE A 327 1.57 -12.93 -14.47
C ILE A 327 0.49 -13.16 -13.41
N ALA A 328 0.86 -13.41 -12.16
CA ALA A 328 -0.09 -13.58 -11.07
C ALA A 328 -0.97 -12.34 -10.86
N MET A 329 -0.38 -11.13 -10.97
CA MET A 329 -1.13 -9.87 -10.89
C MET A 329 -2.15 -9.76 -12.03
N ILE A 330 -1.75 -10.05 -13.28
CA ILE A 330 -2.65 -10.05 -14.44
C ILE A 330 -3.77 -11.06 -14.25
N LEU A 331 -3.45 -12.26 -13.80
CA LEU A 331 -4.43 -13.34 -13.57
C LEU A 331 -5.44 -12.93 -12.50
N VAL A 332 -4.99 -12.33 -11.39
CA VAL A 332 -5.88 -11.84 -10.33
C VAL A 332 -6.77 -10.72 -10.86
N LEU A 333 -6.25 -9.78 -11.65
CA LEU A 333 -7.05 -8.71 -12.25
C LEU A 333 -8.15 -9.24 -13.18
N ILE A 334 -7.87 -10.32 -13.93
CA ILE A 334 -8.86 -10.95 -14.85
C ILE A 334 -9.88 -11.79 -14.07
N LEU A 335 -9.41 -12.67 -13.17
CA LEU A 335 -10.27 -13.64 -12.49
C LEU A 335 -10.98 -13.07 -11.26
N ARG A 336 -10.34 -12.13 -10.55
CA ARG A 336 -10.85 -11.50 -9.33
C ARG A 336 -10.46 -10.03 -9.23
N PRO A 337 -11.10 -9.13 -10.00
CA PRO A 337 -10.76 -7.71 -10.02
C PRO A 337 -10.89 -7.01 -8.64
N SER A 338 -11.61 -7.61 -7.70
CA SER A 338 -11.70 -7.13 -6.32
C SER A 338 -10.58 -7.65 -5.40
N GLY A 339 -9.64 -8.44 -5.89
CA GLY A 339 -8.56 -9.06 -5.13
C GLY A 339 -9.01 -10.24 -4.25
N ILE A 340 -8.07 -10.82 -3.48
CA ILE A 340 -8.31 -12.00 -2.64
C ILE A 340 -9.40 -11.73 -1.59
N MET A 341 -9.36 -10.57 -0.94
CA MET A 341 -10.31 -10.19 0.13
C MET A 341 -11.59 -9.52 -0.37
N GLY A 342 -11.68 -9.17 -1.65
CA GLY A 342 -12.89 -8.63 -2.27
C GLY A 342 -13.42 -7.33 -1.66
N GLY A 343 -12.55 -6.45 -1.17
CA GLY A 343 -12.89 -5.14 -0.61
C GLY A 343 -13.59 -5.18 0.76
N ARG A 344 -13.67 -6.36 1.41
CA ARG A 344 -14.34 -6.56 2.71
C ARG A 344 -13.32 -6.79 3.81
N GLU A 345 -13.58 -6.22 5.00
CA GLU A 345 -12.77 -6.52 6.19
C GLU A 345 -13.12 -7.91 6.76
N ILE A 346 -12.13 -8.58 7.34
CA ILE A 346 -12.26 -9.96 7.85
C ILE A 346 -13.40 -10.08 8.87
N GLY A 347 -13.55 -9.12 9.77
CA GLY A 347 -14.59 -9.11 10.81
C GLY A 347 -16.02 -8.99 10.27
N TRP A 348 -16.23 -8.41 9.08
CA TRP A 348 -17.55 -8.16 8.49
C TRP A 348 -18.20 -9.40 7.89
N ARG A 349 -17.43 -10.42 7.60
CA ARG A 349 -17.94 -11.68 7.02
C ARG A 349 -18.81 -12.48 7.99
N ARG A 350 -18.53 -12.44 9.30
CA ARG A 350 -19.27 -13.22 10.30
C ARG A 350 -20.66 -12.67 10.63
N LEU A 351 -20.86 -11.35 10.54
CA LEU A 351 -22.13 -10.73 10.89
C LEU A 351 -23.20 -10.78 9.78
N ARG A 352 -22.83 -11.00 8.52
CA ARG A 352 -23.78 -11.23 7.42
C ARG A 352 -24.29 -12.65 7.29
N ARG A 353 -23.73 -13.61 8.01
CA ARG A 353 -24.24 -14.98 8.12
C ARG A 353 -25.14 -15.12 9.37
N ARG A 354 -26.15 -14.26 9.52
CA ARG A 354 -27.32 -14.64 10.30
C ARG A 354 -28.21 -15.49 9.39
N PRO A 355 -28.38 -16.79 9.63
CA PRO A 355 -29.43 -17.56 9.01
C PRO A 355 -30.73 -17.09 9.67
N GLY A 356 -31.71 -16.68 8.90
CA GLY A 356 -33.06 -16.43 9.43
C GLY A 356 -33.61 -15.03 9.16
N ALA A 357 -33.57 -14.56 7.90
CA ALA A 357 -34.71 -13.85 7.34
C ALA A 357 -35.30 -14.84 6.33
N ALA A 358 -36.15 -15.72 6.83
CA ALA A 358 -37.07 -16.47 6.01
C ALA A 358 -37.66 -15.50 4.97
N GLN A 359 -37.59 -15.90 3.72
CA GLN A 359 -38.46 -15.39 2.70
C GLN A 359 -39.88 -15.39 3.27
N GLN A 360 -40.34 -14.24 3.76
CA GLN A 360 -41.76 -13.98 3.81
C GLN A 360 -42.15 -13.83 2.33
N THR A 361 -42.49 -14.94 1.73
CA THR A 361 -43.39 -15.00 0.60
C THR A 361 -44.64 -14.28 1.03
N ALA A 362 -44.78 -13.04 0.60
CA ALA A 362 -46.10 -12.37 0.63
C ALA A 362 -47.05 -13.26 -0.17
N PRO A 363 -48.22 -13.60 0.39
CA PRO A 363 -49.22 -14.30 -0.37
C PRO A 363 -49.65 -13.38 -1.53
N ALA A 364 -49.58 -13.92 -2.74
CA ALA A 364 -50.17 -13.30 -3.89
C ALA A 364 -51.65 -13.04 -3.60
N THR A 365 -52.03 -11.78 -3.47
CA THR A 365 -53.43 -11.38 -3.48
C THR A 365 -53.88 -11.41 -4.94
N GLU A 366 -54.30 -12.59 -5.34
CA GLU A 366 -55.17 -12.84 -6.46
C GLU A 366 -56.58 -12.42 -5.98
N ALA A 367 -56.99 -11.20 -6.28
CA ALA A 367 -58.39 -10.80 -6.34
C ALA A 367 -58.48 -9.28 -6.56
N ALA A 368 -58.53 -8.88 -7.80
CA ALA A 368 -59.32 -7.71 -8.27
C ALA A 368 -59.20 -7.60 -9.80
N LEU A 369 -59.60 -8.63 -10.54
CA LEU A 369 -60.09 -8.46 -11.89
C LEU A 369 -61.53 -7.95 -11.79
N GLY A 370 -61.70 -6.64 -11.64
CA GLY A 370 -62.96 -5.91 -11.74
C GLY A 370 -62.97 -5.09 -13.03
N THR A 371 -63.62 -5.62 -14.04
CA THR A 371 -64.33 -4.95 -15.13
C THR A 371 -63.88 -3.54 -15.52
N ALA A 372 -63.16 -3.41 -16.58
CA ALA A 372 -62.99 -2.15 -17.32
C ALA A 372 -64.26 -1.87 -18.16
N PRO A 373 -64.79 -0.64 -18.15
CA PRO A 373 -65.83 -0.26 -19.12
C PRO A 373 -65.23 0.03 -20.51
N THR A 374 -65.77 -0.64 -21.48
CA THR A 374 -65.56 -0.43 -22.92
C THR A 374 -65.98 1.00 -23.31
N ILE A 375 -65.02 1.83 -23.72
CA ILE A 375 -65.27 3.08 -24.42
C ILE A 375 -65.25 2.79 -25.92
N ARG A 376 -66.42 2.97 -26.61
CA ARG A 376 -66.59 2.91 -28.05
C ARG A 376 -65.90 4.11 -28.72
N PRO A 377 -65.30 3.95 -29.87
CA PRO A 377 -64.83 5.06 -30.68
C PRO A 377 -66.03 5.73 -31.40
N THR A 378 -66.23 7.01 -31.18
CA THR A 378 -67.09 7.85 -32.01
C THR A 378 -66.29 8.31 -33.25
N SER A 379 -66.79 7.92 -34.39
CA SER A 379 -66.51 8.47 -35.70
C SER A 379 -67.25 9.80 -35.91
N ALA A 380 -66.52 10.82 -36.39
CA ALA A 380 -67.08 11.95 -37.20
C ALA A 380 -65.87 12.75 -37.69
N THR A 381 -65.54 12.69 -38.96
CA THR A 381 -66.00 13.41 -40.14
C THR A 381 -65.81 14.93 -40.06
N GLU A 382 -65.02 15.42 -41.03
CA GLU A 382 -65.14 16.68 -41.80
C GLU A 382 -64.89 18.02 -41.08
N ARG A 383 -63.85 18.70 -41.36
CA ARG A 383 -63.55 19.67 -42.47
C ARG A 383 -62.13 20.17 -42.39
#